data_44c8219a75a97875bce556af6b4de634
#
_entry.id   44c8219a75a97875bce556af6b4de634
#
_cell.length_a   1.000
_cell.length_b   1.000
_cell.length_c   1.000
_cell.angle_alpha   90.00
_cell.angle_beta   90.00
_cell.angle_gamma   90.00
#
_symmetry.space_group_name_H-M   'P 1'
#
loop_
_entity.id
_entity.type
_entity.pdbx_description
1 polymer ?
#
loop_
_entity_poly.entity_id
_entity_poly.type
_entity_poly.pdbx_seq_one_letter_code
_entity_poly.pdbx_strand_id
1 'polypeptide(L)'
;FTDQSCYLFNCGEGSQRLAHEHRFKLSKVEQIFFTHTSWGNVGGLPGISLTIQDVGVPNITLHGAPGLGDLFVAASRFIILKDLQVNHIDATNPESTFEDAVMKMNYIPIMPDETGKLPRSATNSPIEEEDVTNYYSREKGNPEDVPAAKRTRVEKNGDMNPSSKAALAYICRLHPKQGMLMAEKCVEFGVPPGPLYGQLKAGQDITLPNGKTVLASDVRSPDDPGPVFVVVECPDESYLDNFVSEPQLRKLQRRNGATELDCPKVVVHFTPIELTRHPKYQEWMGGFDADACHMMLGFTKDGEERRGFGSLAVHRIQHQLHLLDSEIFPHLPFDLRVDGEPEHSEASELDCQTLTTYYLRPLKKLDLSLVPILKPQEYVDESLSQEGFKLSLEALKLTLADAVPISNKAYPKLVFLGTGSCIPNKTRNTSAILVELEKDRFILMDCGEGTYGQIVRFFGHERAAQVLSNLVGVYISHLHADHHIGLIGLLQGRQHSIERTKSDAGPLMLIAPHQINFWLKTYHYSFERIRQYYTLVACANLFEGKTPTLRSSPALISNQSSLHTSDTAPMHLASR
;
A
#
# COMPACT_ATOMS: atom_id res chain seq x y z
N PHE A 1 -12.28 5.15 -11.03
CA PHE A 1 -11.90 6.12 -12.06
C PHE A 1 -13.12 6.61 -12.81
N THR A 2 -13.14 7.92 -13.08
CA THR A 2 -14.07 8.54 -14.02
C THR A 2 -13.26 9.30 -15.06
N ASP A 3 -13.93 9.85 -16.09
CA ASP A 3 -13.25 10.69 -17.08
C ASP A 3 -12.59 11.95 -16.45
N GLN A 4 -13.12 12.42 -15.33
CA GLN A 4 -12.72 13.68 -14.70
C GLN A 4 -11.94 13.50 -13.42
N SER A 5 -12.26 12.50 -12.58
CA SER A 5 -11.73 12.32 -11.23
C SER A 5 -11.25 10.91 -10.97
N CYS A 6 -10.25 10.77 -10.10
CA CYS A 6 -9.74 9.52 -9.59
C CYS A 6 -9.82 9.56 -8.06
N TYR A 7 -10.46 8.55 -7.47
CA TYR A 7 -10.59 8.37 -6.03
C TYR A 7 -9.72 7.20 -5.61
N LEU A 8 -8.91 7.40 -4.60
CA LEU A 8 -8.05 6.35 -4.06
C LEU A 8 -8.61 5.86 -2.73
N PHE A 9 -8.79 4.55 -2.58
CA PHE A 9 -9.13 3.91 -1.32
C PHE A 9 -7.93 3.15 -0.80
N ASN A 10 -7.46 3.53 0.38
CA ASN A 10 -6.22 3.09 1.00
C ASN A 10 -4.97 3.39 0.14
N CYS A 11 -3.83 3.47 0.79
CA CYS A 11 -2.56 3.78 0.16
C CYS A 11 -1.43 3.06 0.91
N GLY A 12 -1.31 1.75 0.72
CA GLY A 12 -0.25 0.94 1.31
C GLY A 12 1.12 1.18 0.67
N GLU A 13 2.18 0.65 1.28
CA GLU A 13 3.53 0.69 0.71
C GLU A 13 3.55 0.13 -0.71
N GLY A 14 4.29 0.78 -1.62
CA GLY A 14 4.39 0.38 -3.02
C GLY A 14 3.28 0.93 -3.92
N SER A 15 2.25 1.61 -3.40
CA SER A 15 1.18 2.24 -4.20
C SER A 15 1.72 3.18 -5.26
N GLN A 16 2.72 4.00 -4.93
CA GLN A 16 3.43 4.88 -5.85
C GLN A 16 4.08 4.10 -7.00
N ARG A 17 4.78 3.02 -6.67
CA ARG A 17 5.50 2.19 -7.65
C ARG A 17 4.55 1.52 -8.63
N LEU A 18 3.45 0.93 -8.12
CA LEU A 18 2.41 0.31 -8.95
C LEU A 18 1.69 1.34 -9.82
N ALA A 19 1.38 2.52 -9.26
CA ALA A 19 0.78 3.61 -10.02
C ALA A 19 1.68 4.03 -11.22
N HIS A 20 2.99 4.11 -10.99
CA HIS A 20 3.95 4.42 -12.05
C HIS A 20 4.03 3.30 -13.11
N GLU A 21 4.13 2.03 -12.67
CA GLU A 21 4.21 0.87 -13.57
C GLU A 21 2.99 0.76 -14.47
N HIS A 22 1.80 0.91 -13.90
CA HIS A 22 0.53 0.78 -14.61
C HIS A 22 -0.01 2.10 -15.18
N ARG A 23 0.81 3.18 -15.13
CA ARG A 23 0.52 4.49 -15.72
C ARG A 23 -0.78 5.12 -15.21
N PHE A 24 -1.07 4.96 -13.92
CA PHE A 24 -2.18 5.65 -13.30
C PHE A 24 -1.96 7.17 -13.32
N LYS A 25 -3.03 7.90 -13.64
CA LYS A 25 -2.99 9.38 -13.70
C LYS A 25 -3.11 9.98 -12.30
N LEU A 26 -2.01 9.98 -11.54
CA LEU A 26 -1.97 10.56 -10.19
C LEU A 26 -2.32 12.04 -10.17
N SER A 27 -2.17 12.77 -11.29
CA SER A 27 -2.59 14.17 -11.44
C SER A 27 -4.11 14.40 -11.30
N LYS A 28 -4.92 13.34 -11.25
CA LYS A 28 -6.37 13.40 -11.02
C LYS A 28 -6.78 12.94 -9.62
N VAL A 29 -5.83 12.59 -8.76
CA VAL A 29 -6.10 12.12 -7.39
C VAL A 29 -6.08 13.31 -6.45
N GLU A 30 -7.27 13.74 -6.05
CA GLU A 30 -7.46 14.81 -5.06
C GLU A 30 -8.12 14.30 -3.79
N GLN A 31 -8.76 13.12 -3.84
CA GLN A 31 -9.51 12.54 -2.73
C GLN A 31 -8.97 11.14 -2.41
N ILE A 32 -8.56 10.94 -1.17
CA ILE A 32 -8.02 9.66 -0.67
C ILE A 32 -8.82 9.25 0.56
N PHE A 33 -9.39 8.05 0.53
CA PHE A 33 -10.26 7.50 1.56
C PHE A 33 -9.58 6.34 2.27
N PHE A 34 -9.60 6.35 3.61
CA PHE A 34 -8.96 5.31 4.41
C PHE A 34 -9.99 4.52 5.19
N THR A 35 -9.99 3.21 5.03
CA THR A 35 -10.90 2.31 5.73
C THR A 35 -10.46 2.05 7.17
N HIS A 36 -9.16 2.06 7.44
CA HIS A 36 -8.57 1.94 8.77
C HIS A 36 -7.18 2.57 8.80
N THR A 37 -6.75 3.06 9.96
CA THR A 37 -5.45 3.73 10.14
C THR A 37 -4.31 2.75 10.46
N SER A 38 -4.22 1.63 9.74
CA SER A 38 -3.11 0.69 9.81
C SER A 38 -2.00 1.05 8.82
N TRP A 39 -0.76 0.59 9.06
CA TRP A 39 0.34 0.80 8.11
C TRP A 39 0.05 0.19 6.73
N GLY A 40 -0.64 -0.94 6.70
CA GLY A 40 -1.09 -1.53 5.44
C GLY A 40 -1.93 -0.60 4.57
N ASN A 41 -2.67 0.31 5.20
CA ASN A 41 -3.55 1.25 4.52
C ASN A 41 -2.91 2.63 4.27
N VAL A 42 -1.97 3.08 5.13
CA VAL A 42 -1.42 4.44 5.07
C VAL A 42 0.07 4.51 4.69
N GLY A 43 0.78 3.39 4.70
CA GLY A 43 2.25 3.35 4.60
C GLY A 43 2.83 3.90 3.30
N GLY A 44 2.07 3.91 2.21
CA GLY A 44 2.48 4.52 0.94
C GLY A 44 2.12 6.00 0.80
N LEU A 45 1.35 6.56 1.76
CA LEU A 45 0.90 7.94 1.69
C LEU A 45 2.05 8.96 1.64
N PRO A 46 3.14 8.80 2.40
CA PRO A 46 4.30 9.68 2.31
C PRO A 46 4.90 9.74 0.91
N GLY A 47 5.16 8.59 0.30
CA GLY A 47 5.77 8.50 -1.04
C GLY A 47 4.86 9.00 -2.15
N ILE A 48 3.59 8.60 -2.12
CA ILE A 48 2.63 9.02 -3.15
C ILE A 48 2.36 10.53 -3.09
N SER A 49 2.39 11.16 -1.90
CA SER A 49 2.20 12.60 -1.74
C SER A 49 3.32 13.41 -2.42
N LEU A 50 4.57 12.95 -2.33
CA LEU A 50 5.69 13.55 -3.07
C LEU A 50 5.45 13.46 -4.58
N THR A 51 5.03 12.32 -5.07
CA THR A 51 4.74 12.14 -6.51
C THR A 51 3.56 12.99 -6.98
N ILE A 52 2.50 13.08 -6.18
CA ILE A 52 1.32 13.92 -6.48
C ILE A 52 1.72 15.39 -6.55
N GLN A 53 2.59 15.85 -5.63
CA GLN A 53 3.17 17.21 -5.68
C GLN A 53 3.97 17.44 -6.97
N ASP A 54 4.83 16.49 -7.35
CA ASP A 54 5.70 16.60 -8.53
C ASP A 54 4.89 16.66 -9.84
N VAL A 55 3.71 16.05 -9.90
CA VAL A 55 2.80 16.16 -11.05
C VAL A 55 1.88 17.38 -11.00
N GLY A 56 2.07 18.26 -9.99
CA GLY A 56 1.45 19.58 -9.93
C GLY A 56 0.03 19.63 -9.35
N VAL A 57 -0.39 18.64 -8.56
CA VAL A 57 -1.67 18.70 -7.82
C VAL A 57 -1.50 19.63 -6.63
N PRO A 58 -2.32 20.68 -6.50
CA PRO A 58 -2.14 21.68 -5.44
C PRO A 58 -2.71 21.24 -4.09
N ASN A 59 -3.73 20.37 -4.09
CA ASN A 59 -4.43 19.97 -2.88
C ASN A 59 -4.82 18.48 -2.93
N ILE A 60 -4.67 17.80 -1.80
CA ILE A 60 -5.29 16.51 -1.55
C ILE A 60 -6.12 16.57 -0.27
N THR A 61 -7.21 15.80 -0.24
CA THR A 61 -8.05 15.64 0.94
C THR A 61 -8.04 14.18 1.37
N LEU A 62 -7.68 13.97 2.63
CA LEU A 62 -7.67 12.67 3.28
C LEU A 62 -8.95 12.50 4.07
N HIS A 63 -9.71 11.45 3.79
CA HIS A 63 -10.93 11.09 4.49
C HIS A 63 -10.67 9.85 5.34
N GLY A 64 -10.79 9.97 6.65
CA GLY A 64 -10.48 8.86 7.53
C GLY A 64 -10.69 9.17 9.00
N ALA A 65 -10.26 8.27 9.87
CA ALA A 65 -10.30 8.49 11.31
C ALA A 65 -9.33 9.61 11.73
N PRO A 66 -9.58 10.25 12.89
CA PRO A 66 -8.67 11.26 13.45
C PRO A 66 -7.23 10.77 13.55
N GLY A 67 -6.27 11.68 13.36
CA GLY A 67 -4.83 11.36 13.46
C GLY A 67 -4.11 11.17 12.13
N LEU A 68 -4.79 11.03 11.00
CA LEU A 68 -4.12 10.93 9.69
C LEU A 68 -3.19 12.12 9.40
N GLY A 69 -3.56 13.31 9.85
CA GLY A 69 -2.71 14.51 9.74
C GLY A 69 -1.41 14.40 10.52
N ASP A 70 -1.40 13.66 11.63
CA ASP A 70 -0.21 13.47 12.47
C ASP A 70 0.90 12.73 11.74
N LEU A 71 0.56 11.89 10.76
CA LEU A 71 1.52 11.21 9.89
C LEU A 71 2.43 12.22 9.18
N PHE A 72 1.84 13.29 8.61
CA PHE A 72 2.61 14.33 7.93
C PHE A 72 3.37 15.22 8.90
N VAL A 73 2.82 15.50 10.08
CA VAL A 73 3.54 16.20 11.15
C VAL A 73 4.78 15.41 11.55
N ALA A 74 4.63 14.11 11.77
CA ALA A 74 5.75 13.22 12.09
C ALA A 74 6.77 13.11 10.96
N ALA A 75 6.30 13.08 9.71
CA ALA A 75 7.12 12.95 8.51
C ALA A 75 7.75 14.29 8.06
N SER A 76 7.33 15.42 8.60
CA SER A 76 7.77 16.78 8.15
C SER A 76 9.27 17.02 8.17
N ARG A 77 10.02 16.21 8.91
CA ARG A 77 11.49 16.28 8.99
C ARG A 77 12.19 15.70 7.77
N PHE A 78 11.52 14.86 6.98
CA PHE A 78 12.10 14.17 5.83
C PHE A 78 11.18 14.15 4.60
N ILE A 79 9.94 14.61 4.73
CA ILE A 79 9.01 14.83 3.62
C ILE A 79 8.67 16.31 3.61
N ILE A 80 9.10 17.00 2.55
CA ILE A 80 8.86 18.42 2.39
C ILE A 80 7.81 18.62 1.30
N LEU A 81 6.59 18.94 1.72
CA LEU A 81 5.49 19.29 0.83
C LEU A 81 5.44 20.81 0.70
N LYS A 82 6.03 21.36 -0.37
CA LYS A 82 6.11 22.81 -0.61
C LYS A 82 4.86 23.34 -1.28
N ASP A 83 4.39 22.60 -2.28
CA ASP A 83 3.35 23.04 -3.22
C ASP A 83 2.06 22.22 -3.08
N LEU A 84 2.05 21.20 -2.21
CA LEU A 84 0.89 20.35 -1.94
C LEU A 84 0.29 20.68 -0.58
N GLN A 85 -0.96 21.14 -0.58
CA GLN A 85 -1.76 21.29 0.64
C GLN A 85 -2.47 19.96 0.96
N VAL A 86 -2.31 19.49 2.18
CA VAL A 86 -2.99 18.27 2.67
C VAL A 86 -4.09 18.67 3.64
N ASN A 87 -5.33 18.38 3.27
CA ASN A 87 -6.52 18.58 4.09
C ASN A 87 -6.94 17.24 4.72
N HIS A 88 -7.57 17.28 5.88
CA HIS A 88 -8.10 16.11 6.54
C HIS A 88 -9.56 16.32 6.92
N ILE A 89 -10.40 15.32 6.61
CA ILE A 89 -11.81 15.24 7.01
C ILE A 89 -11.96 14.05 7.95
N ASP A 90 -12.44 14.33 9.16
CA ASP A 90 -12.81 13.29 10.13
C ASP A 90 -14.08 12.57 9.65
N ALA A 91 -13.88 11.37 9.11
CA ALA A 91 -14.95 10.52 8.61
C ALA A 91 -15.65 9.71 9.72
N THR A 92 -15.23 9.85 10.98
CA THR A 92 -15.94 9.25 12.14
C THR A 92 -17.08 10.11 12.65
N ASN A 93 -17.15 11.38 12.22
CA ASN A 93 -18.28 12.24 12.54
C ASN A 93 -19.51 11.78 11.76
N PRO A 94 -20.63 11.41 12.43
CA PRO A 94 -21.85 10.89 11.77
C PRO A 94 -22.51 11.87 10.79
N GLU A 95 -22.23 13.18 10.92
CA GLU A 95 -22.76 14.22 10.04
C GLU A 95 -21.90 14.43 8.80
N SER A 96 -20.67 13.89 8.78
CA SER A 96 -19.76 14.03 7.66
C SER A 96 -20.20 13.16 6.49
N THR A 97 -20.22 13.77 5.32
CA THR A 97 -20.45 13.10 4.03
C THR A 97 -19.55 13.72 2.98
N PHE A 98 -19.30 13.00 1.92
CA PHE A 98 -18.64 13.54 0.73
C PHE A 98 -19.63 13.57 -0.43
N GLU A 99 -19.65 14.69 -1.17
CA GLU A 99 -20.44 14.79 -2.38
C GLU A 99 -19.71 15.69 -3.38
N ASP A 100 -19.60 15.25 -4.62
CA ASP A 100 -19.07 16.00 -5.74
C ASP A 100 -19.95 15.82 -7.00
N ALA A 101 -19.46 16.21 -8.16
CA ALA A 101 -20.18 16.10 -9.42
C ALA A 101 -20.41 14.63 -9.90
N VAL A 102 -19.72 13.66 -9.30
CA VAL A 102 -19.73 12.25 -9.71
C VAL A 102 -20.58 11.39 -8.79
N MET A 103 -20.40 11.54 -7.48
CA MET A 103 -21.05 10.66 -6.49
C MET A 103 -21.28 11.35 -5.16
N LYS A 104 -22.18 10.75 -4.39
CA LYS A 104 -22.35 10.99 -2.96
C LYS A 104 -21.85 9.79 -2.17
N MET A 105 -21.15 10.05 -1.06
CA MET A 105 -20.59 9.01 -0.21
C MET A 105 -20.97 9.26 1.25
N ASN A 106 -21.48 8.23 1.90
CA ASN A 106 -21.76 8.22 3.33
C ASN A 106 -20.65 7.45 4.06
N TYR A 107 -20.20 7.98 5.17
CA TYR A 107 -19.19 7.37 6.04
C TYR A 107 -19.87 6.61 7.17
N ILE A 108 -19.44 5.38 7.40
CA ILE A 108 -20.00 4.49 8.42
C ILE A 108 -18.86 4.09 9.36
N PRO A 109 -18.72 4.75 10.52
CA PRO A 109 -17.71 4.37 11.50
C PRO A 109 -18.15 3.10 12.24
N ILE A 110 -17.24 2.15 12.35
CA ILE A 110 -17.43 0.87 13.03
C ILE A 110 -16.37 0.78 14.12
N MET A 111 -16.80 0.66 15.37
CA MET A 111 -15.91 0.58 16.53
C MET A 111 -15.66 -0.88 16.90
N PRO A 112 -14.49 -1.20 17.48
CA PRO A 112 -14.26 -2.52 18.06
C PRO A 112 -15.11 -2.69 19.33
N ASP A 113 -15.39 -3.94 19.69
CA ASP A 113 -16.03 -4.26 20.97
C ASP A 113 -15.11 -3.91 22.14
N GLU A 114 -15.64 -3.22 23.16
CA GLU A 114 -14.87 -2.80 24.33
C GLU A 114 -14.36 -3.98 25.20
N THR A 115 -14.82 -5.20 24.94
CA THR A 115 -14.47 -6.40 25.71
C THR A 115 -13.03 -6.87 25.50
N GLY A 116 -12.39 -6.45 24.42
CA GLY A 116 -10.97 -6.70 24.15
C GLY A 116 -10.06 -5.76 24.92
N LYS A 117 -9.99 -5.87 26.24
CA LYS A 117 -8.96 -5.19 27.04
C LYS A 117 -7.60 -5.72 26.62
N LEU A 118 -6.90 -4.97 25.76
CA LEU A 118 -5.45 -5.14 25.57
C LEU A 118 -4.77 -5.10 26.94
N PRO A 119 -3.84 -6.02 27.22
CA PRO A 119 -3.12 -6.01 28.49
C PRO A 119 -2.46 -4.65 28.69
N ARG A 120 -2.78 -3.99 29.78
CA ARG A 120 -2.13 -2.77 30.22
C ARG A 120 -0.68 -3.10 30.57
N SER A 121 0.22 -3.00 29.60
CA SER A 121 1.65 -2.94 29.87
C SER A 121 1.99 -1.50 30.25
N ALA A 122 2.08 -1.29 31.55
CA ALA A 122 2.48 -0.03 32.13
C ALA A 122 3.98 0.18 31.93
N THR A 123 4.36 1.21 31.17
CA THR A 123 5.51 2.05 31.49
C THR A 123 5.28 3.41 30.83
N ASN A 124 4.63 4.31 31.57
CA ASN A 124 4.59 5.73 31.22
C ASN A 124 5.98 6.32 31.49
N SER A 125 6.81 6.43 30.47
CA SER A 125 7.93 7.37 30.49
C SER A 125 7.44 8.69 29.92
N PRO A 126 7.70 9.85 30.59
CA PRO A 126 7.35 11.16 30.06
C PRO A 126 8.04 11.36 28.71
N ILE A 127 7.33 11.91 27.75
CA ILE A 127 7.92 12.38 26.49
C ILE A 127 8.75 13.62 26.87
N GLU A 128 10.08 13.50 26.89
CA GLU A 128 10.96 14.67 26.98
C GLU A 128 10.73 15.56 25.76
N GLU A 129 10.57 16.86 25.98
CA GLU A 129 10.49 17.87 24.92
C GLU A 129 11.85 17.91 24.20
N GLU A 130 12.02 17.13 23.16
CA GLU A 130 13.17 17.23 22.26
C GLU A 130 12.98 18.42 21.31
N ASP A 131 14.02 19.21 21.19
CA ASP A 131 14.13 20.38 20.34
C ASP A 131 13.80 20.07 18.86
N VAL A 132 12.74 20.69 18.35
CA VAL A 132 12.19 20.44 17.00
C VAL A 132 13.03 21.21 15.95
N THR A 133 14.35 21.08 15.97
CA THR A 133 15.20 21.64 14.92
C THR A 133 15.11 20.80 13.64
N ASN A 134 14.72 21.47 12.57
CA ASN A 134 14.64 20.87 11.24
C ASN A 134 16.02 20.36 10.80
N TYR A 135 16.13 19.08 10.43
CA TYR A 135 17.38 18.44 10.01
C TYR A 135 18.03 19.17 8.82
N TYR A 136 17.23 19.75 7.92
CA TYR A 136 17.69 20.47 6.74
C TYR A 136 18.05 21.96 6.98
N SER A 137 17.68 22.54 8.12
CA SER A 137 17.95 23.97 8.39
C SER A 137 19.40 24.26 8.75
N ARG A 138 20.23 23.25 8.97
CA ARG A 138 21.67 23.42 9.25
C ARG A 138 22.55 23.61 8.01
N GLU A 139 22.06 23.30 6.80
CA GLU A 139 22.88 23.40 5.59
C GLU A 139 22.70 24.70 4.76
N LYS A 140 21.66 25.51 5.01
CA LYS A 140 21.49 26.79 4.28
C LYS A 140 20.98 27.88 5.24
N GLY A 141 21.85 28.84 5.47
CA GLY A 141 21.73 29.97 6.38
C GLY A 141 20.41 30.74 6.35
N ASN A 142 20.03 31.13 7.46
CA ASN A 142 19.19 32.10 8.12
C ASN A 142 18.02 31.48 8.88
N PRO A 143 17.97 31.67 10.23
CA PRO A 143 16.87 31.13 11.06
C PRO A 143 15.55 31.91 10.93
N GLU A 144 15.48 32.98 10.17
CA GLU A 144 14.35 33.92 10.17
C GLU A 144 13.28 33.66 9.09
N ASP A 145 13.53 32.77 8.13
CA ASP A 145 12.66 32.53 6.97
C ASP A 145 11.73 31.31 7.05
N VAL A 146 11.59 30.68 8.20
CA VAL A 146 10.64 29.55 8.35
C VAL A 146 9.37 30.07 9.02
N PRO A 147 8.18 30.00 8.36
CA PRO A 147 6.92 30.33 9.01
C PRO A 147 6.77 29.43 10.25
N ALA A 148 6.51 30.03 11.39
CA ALA A 148 6.28 29.31 12.64
C ALA A 148 5.09 28.34 12.45
N ALA A 149 5.37 27.07 12.17
CA ALA A 149 4.38 26.01 12.21
C ALA A 149 3.71 26.08 13.59
N LYS A 150 2.40 26.30 13.62
CA LYS A 150 1.63 26.32 14.86
C LYS A 150 1.99 25.06 15.63
N ARG A 151 2.57 25.26 16.81
CA ARG A 151 2.89 24.17 17.75
C ARG A 151 1.61 23.46 18.14
N THR A 152 1.30 22.39 17.44
CA THR A 152 0.23 21.49 17.85
C THR A 152 0.75 20.71 19.05
N ARG A 153 0.25 21.05 20.20
CA ARG A 153 0.54 20.40 21.48
C ARG A 153 -0.02 18.98 21.38
N VAL A 154 0.84 17.98 21.26
CA VAL A 154 0.43 16.58 21.42
C VAL A 154 -0.02 16.44 22.88
N GLU A 155 -1.31 16.22 23.08
CA GLU A 155 -1.87 16.09 24.44
C GLU A 155 -1.26 14.89 25.16
N LYS A 156 -0.89 15.11 26.41
CA LYS A 156 -0.19 14.16 27.31
C LYS A 156 -1.08 13.00 27.83
N ASN A 157 -2.09 12.56 27.10
CA ASN A 157 -2.88 11.43 27.55
C ASN A 157 -2.40 10.17 26.83
N GLY A 158 -1.78 9.28 27.58
CA GLY A 158 -1.19 8.02 27.10
C GLY A 158 -2.18 6.98 26.55
N ASP A 159 -3.43 7.33 26.36
CA ASP A 159 -4.44 6.52 25.70
C ASP A 159 -4.72 7.09 24.30
N MET A 160 -4.69 6.20 23.30
CA MET A 160 -5.11 6.55 21.94
C MET A 160 -6.53 7.11 21.98
N ASN A 161 -6.78 8.16 21.19
CA ASN A 161 -8.14 8.66 21.01
C ASN A 161 -9.04 7.49 20.56
N PRO A 162 -10.12 7.16 21.28
CA PRO A 162 -11.00 6.06 20.87
C PRO A 162 -11.45 6.15 19.41
N SER A 163 -11.76 7.35 18.94
CA SER A 163 -12.18 7.58 17.54
C SER A 163 -11.09 7.24 16.51
N SER A 164 -9.82 7.24 16.87
CA SER A 164 -8.73 6.83 15.95
C SER A 164 -8.72 5.32 15.66
N LYS A 165 -9.44 4.52 16.46
CA LYS A 165 -9.59 3.08 16.26
C LYS A 165 -10.76 2.71 15.37
N ALA A 166 -11.57 3.67 14.92
CA ALA A 166 -12.70 3.35 14.05
C ALA A 166 -12.23 2.75 12.72
N ALA A 167 -12.82 1.64 12.32
CA ALA A 167 -12.84 1.21 10.93
C ALA A 167 -13.97 1.97 10.21
N LEU A 168 -13.78 2.25 8.93
CA LEU A 168 -14.71 3.01 8.12
C LEU A 168 -15.22 2.17 6.95
N ALA A 169 -16.52 2.09 6.81
CA ALA A 169 -17.15 1.65 5.58
C ALA A 169 -17.69 2.85 4.80
N TYR A 170 -17.63 2.77 3.48
CA TYR A 170 -18.05 3.82 2.57
C TYR A 170 -19.19 3.31 1.69
N ILE A 171 -20.36 3.95 1.77
CA ILE A 171 -21.51 3.70 0.88
C ILE A 171 -21.47 4.77 -0.20
N CYS A 172 -21.10 4.37 -1.41
CA CYS A 172 -20.90 5.26 -2.55
C CYS A 172 -22.05 5.10 -3.55
N ARG A 173 -22.75 6.20 -3.84
CA ARG A 173 -23.82 6.24 -4.85
C ARG A 173 -23.42 7.22 -5.93
N LEU A 174 -23.30 6.76 -7.17
CA LEU A 174 -23.09 7.63 -8.31
C LEU A 174 -24.33 8.47 -8.59
N HIS A 175 -24.14 9.71 -9.04
CA HIS A 175 -25.27 10.53 -9.45
C HIS A 175 -26.00 9.94 -10.66
N PRO A 176 -27.32 10.11 -10.76
CA PRO A 176 -28.08 9.67 -11.93
C PRO A 176 -27.51 10.27 -13.23
N LYS A 177 -27.53 9.50 -14.29
CA LYS A 177 -27.22 9.99 -15.64
C LYS A 177 -28.40 9.79 -16.56
N GLN A 178 -28.71 10.80 -17.33
CA GLN A 178 -29.71 10.67 -18.38
C GLN A 178 -29.25 9.69 -19.45
N GLY A 179 -30.19 8.93 -19.99
CA GLY A 179 -29.96 8.00 -21.08
C GLY A 179 -29.35 8.69 -22.32
N MET A 180 -28.48 7.98 -23.00
CA MET A 180 -27.87 8.47 -24.22
C MET A 180 -28.82 8.34 -25.41
N LEU A 181 -28.79 9.33 -26.32
CA LEU A 181 -29.52 9.27 -27.57
C LEU A 181 -28.89 8.18 -28.47
N MET A 182 -29.72 7.26 -28.96
CA MET A 182 -29.34 6.19 -29.88
C MET A 182 -29.55 6.68 -31.30
N ALA A 183 -28.45 7.11 -31.96
CA ALA A 183 -28.51 7.67 -33.31
C ALA A 183 -29.16 6.72 -34.32
N GLU A 184 -28.89 5.42 -34.22
CA GLU A 184 -29.49 4.38 -35.07
C GLU A 184 -31.01 4.38 -34.97
N LYS A 185 -31.55 4.41 -33.75
CA LYS A 185 -32.99 4.48 -33.53
C LYS A 185 -33.57 5.81 -34.05
N CYS A 186 -32.86 6.93 -33.89
CA CYS A 186 -33.32 8.19 -34.46
C CYS A 186 -33.49 8.08 -35.97
N VAL A 187 -32.59 7.41 -36.67
CA VAL A 187 -32.68 7.16 -38.11
C VAL A 187 -33.86 6.23 -38.45
N GLU A 188 -34.08 5.14 -37.68
CA GLU A 188 -35.21 4.24 -37.87
C GLU A 188 -36.58 4.97 -37.69
N PHE A 189 -36.64 5.89 -36.74
CA PHE A 189 -37.85 6.71 -36.50
C PHE A 189 -37.97 7.87 -37.50
N GLY A 190 -36.98 8.06 -38.36
CA GLY A 190 -36.99 9.11 -39.39
C GLY A 190 -36.68 10.50 -38.88
N VAL A 191 -36.01 10.63 -37.76
CA VAL A 191 -35.61 11.91 -37.17
C VAL A 191 -34.38 12.44 -37.95
N PRO A 192 -34.46 13.61 -38.60
CA PRO A 192 -33.33 14.17 -39.32
C PRO A 192 -32.24 14.65 -38.31
N PRO A 193 -30.95 14.49 -38.64
CA PRO A 193 -29.87 15.05 -37.86
C PRO A 193 -30.01 16.57 -37.67
N GLY A 194 -29.87 17.06 -36.46
CA GLY A 194 -29.96 18.50 -36.21
C GLY A 194 -30.55 18.85 -34.83
N PRO A 195 -31.18 20.03 -34.67
CA PRO A 195 -31.69 20.53 -33.39
C PRO A 195 -32.65 19.60 -32.68
N LEU A 196 -33.42 18.77 -33.42
CA LEU A 196 -34.33 17.78 -32.87
C LEU A 196 -33.64 16.71 -32.04
N TYR A 197 -32.37 16.37 -32.35
CA TYR A 197 -31.55 15.47 -31.55
C TYR A 197 -31.27 16.07 -30.16
N GLY A 198 -31.11 17.40 -30.09
CA GLY A 198 -30.92 18.12 -28.83
C GLY A 198 -32.16 18.03 -27.92
N GLN A 199 -33.36 18.17 -28.49
CA GLN A 199 -34.65 18.06 -27.78
C GLN A 199 -34.87 16.63 -27.25
N LEU A 200 -34.65 15.62 -28.11
CA LEU A 200 -34.74 14.22 -27.73
C LEU A 200 -33.69 13.87 -26.64
N LYS A 201 -32.48 14.36 -26.76
CA LYS A 201 -31.43 14.20 -25.76
C LYS A 201 -31.82 14.82 -24.42
N ALA A 202 -32.53 15.95 -24.44
CA ALA A 202 -33.05 16.61 -23.24
C ALA A 202 -34.29 15.92 -22.65
N GLY A 203 -34.76 14.81 -23.25
CA GLY A 203 -35.93 14.07 -22.80
C GLY A 203 -37.26 14.66 -23.28
N GLN A 204 -37.24 15.54 -24.27
CA GLN A 204 -38.44 16.13 -24.86
C GLN A 204 -38.91 15.33 -26.08
N ASP A 205 -40.20 15.00 -26.09
CA ASP A 205 -40.81 14.36 -27.25
C ASP A 205 -40.91 15.36 -28.40
N ILE A 206 -40.78 14.89 -29.63
CA ILE A 206 -40.84 15.72 -30.82
C ILE A 206 -41.94 15.25 -31.78
N THR A 207 -42.46 16.19 -32.54
CA THR A 207 -43.37 15.88 -33.67
C THR A 207 -42.67 16.20 -34.96
N LEU A 208 -42.52 15.22 -35.85
CA LEU A 208 -41.92 15.36 -37.17
C LEU A 208 -42.88 16.10 -38.09
N PRO A 209 -42.37 16.69 -39.19
CA PRO A 209 -43.20 17.39 -40.17
C PRO A 209 -44.30 16.51 -40.82
N ASN A 210 -44.14 15.21 -40.82
CA ASN A 210 -45.13 14.23 -41.31
C ASN A 210 -46.22 13.91 -40.29
N GLY A 211 -46.27 14.61 -39.14
CA GLY A 211 -47.24 14.41 -38.06
C GLY A 211 -46.93 13.25 -37.11
N LYS A 212 -45.85 12.49 -37.33
CA LYS A 212 -45.45 11.40 -36.44
C LYS A 212 -44.77 11.94 -35.21
N THR A 213 -45.27 11.57 -34.03
CA THR A 213 -44.62 11.88 -32.76
C THR A 213 -43.57 10.82 -32.44
N VAL A 214 -42.39 11.24 -32.09
CA VAL A 214 -41.29 10.38 -31.61
C VAL A 214 -41.05 10.69 -30.13
N LEU A 215 -41.25 9.67 -29.31
CA LEU A 215 -41.03 9.82 -27.86
C LEU A 215 -39.51 9.76 -27.57
N ALA A 216 -39.06 10.58 -26.66
CA ALA A 216 -37.66 10.55 -26.23
C ALA A 216 -37.27 9.19 -25.66
N SER A 217 -38.19 8.48 -24.99
CA SER A 217 -38.01 7.12 -24.47
C SER A 217 -37.72 6.08 -25.54
N ASP A 218 -38.21 6.27 -26.77
CA ASP A 218 -38.05 5.29 -27.86
C ASP A 218 -36.65 5.33 -28.48
N VAL A 219 -36.03 6.48 -28.44
CA VAL A 219 -34.74 6.78 -29.09
C VAL A 219 -33.60 7.06 -28.11
N ARG A 220 -33.87 6.94 -26.81
CA ARG A 220 -32.84 7.03 -25.76
C ARG A 220 -32.67 5.69 -25.04
N SER A 221 -31.48 5.42 -24.54
CA SER A 221 -31.30 4.37 -23.55
C SER A 221 -32.03 4.75 -22.24
N PRO A 222 -32.40 3.79 -21.40
CA PRO A 222 -32.97 4.09 -20.09
C PRO A 222 -32.03 5.01 -19.27
N ASP A 223 -32.64 5.86 -18.46
CA ASP A 223 -31.87 6.66 -17.49
C ASP A 223 -31.17 5.73 -16.49
N ASP A 224 -29.93 6.03 -16.17
CA ASP A 224 -29.18 5.30 -15.14
C ASP A 224 -29.40 6.01 -13.79
N PRO A 225 -30.09 5.36 -12.82
CA PRO A 225 -30.41 5.96 -11.54
C PRO A 225 -29.19 6.16 -10.63
N GLY A 226 -28.00 5.71 -11.04
CA GLY A 226 -26.78 5.77 -10.28
C GLY A 226 -26.55 4.50 -9.47
N PRO A 227 -25.62 3.61 -9.90
CA PRO A 227 -25.30 2.41 -9.15
C PRO A 227 -24.67 2.72 -7.80
N VAL A 228 -24.91 1.80 -6.85
CA VAL A 228 -24.27 1.81 -5.53
C VAL A 228 -23.11 0.84 -5.53
N PHE A 229 -22.01 1.24 -4.91
CA PHE A 229 -20.94 0.34 -4.51
C PHE A 229 -20.55 0.63 -3.06
N VAL A 230 -19.95 -0.37 -2.40
CA VAL A 230 -19.57 -0.27 -0.99
C VAL A 230 -18.12 -0.68 -0.84
N VAL A 231 -17.38 0.06 0.00
CA VAL A 231 -16.01 -0.28 0.37
C VAL A 231 -15.97 -0.53 1.86
N VAL A 232 -15.45 -1.69 2.29
CA VAL A 232 -15.48 -2.11 3.68
C VAL A 232 -14.15 -2.71 4.13
N GLU A 233 -13.90 -2.57 5.42
CA GLU A 233 -12.84 -3.28 6.14
C GLU A 233 -13.35 -3.66 7.53
N CYS A 234 -13.22 -4.93 7.88
CA CYS A 234 -13.32 -5.43 9.24
C CYS A 234 -11.89 -5.84 9.65
N PRO A 235 -11.14 -5.01 10.43
CA PRO A 235 -9.71 -5.20 10.62
C PRO A 235 -9.33 -6.48 11.38
N ASP A 236 -10.15 -6.86 12.38
CA ASP A 236 -9.99 -8.07 13.19
C ASP A 236 -11.32 -8.51 13.82
N GLU A 237 -11.29 -9.61 14.58
CA GLU A 237 -12.49 -10.18 15.21
C GLU A 237 -13.20 -9.24 16.18
N SER A 238 -12.49 -8.27 16.79
CA SER A 238 -13.10 -7.33 17.74
C SER A 238 -14.10 -6.38 17.07
N TYR A 239 -14.00 -6.19 15.76
CA TYR A 239 -14.94 -5.38 14.99
C TYR A 239 -16.12 -6.18 14.43
N LEU A 240 -16.01 -7.51 14.38
CA LEU A 240 -16.88 -8.35 13.57
C LEU A 240 -18.36 -8.21 13.94
N ASP A 241 -18.71 -8.26 15.20
CA ASP A 241 -20.10 -8.22 15.65
C ASP A 241 -20.75 -6.86 15.36
N ASN A 242 -20.03 -5.77 15.60
CA ASN A 242 -20.48 -4.42 15.26
C ASN A 242 -20.58 -4.24 13.74
N PHE A 243 -19.63 -4.77 12.99
CA PHE A 243 -19.62 -4.71 11.51
C PHE A 243 -20.84 -5.40 10.89
N VAL A 244 -21.10 -6.66 11.24
CA VAL A 244 -22.21 -7.44 10.63
C VAL A 244 -23.58 -6.96 11.08
N SER A 245 -23.66 -6.28 12.23
CA SER A 245 -24.91 -5.73 12.76
C SER A 245 -25.19 -4.30 12.33
N GLU A 246 -24.23 -3.62 11.66
CA GLU A 246 -24.38 -2.20 11.29
C GLU A 246 -25.64 -1.95 10.46
N PRO A 247 -26.59 -1.12 10.98
CA PRO A 247 -27.90 -0.99 10.34
C PRO A 247 -27.86 -0.39 8.94
N GLN A 248 -26.93 0.54 8.66
CA GLN A 248 -26.84 1.20 7.35
C GLN A 248 -26.32 0.23 6.28
N LEU A 249 -25.36 -0.64 6.61
CA LEU A 249 -24.88 -1.69 5.72
C LEU A 249 -25.96 -2.75 5.49
N ARG A 250 -26.70 -3.14 6.54
CA ARG A 250 -27.78 -4.12 6.45
C ARG A 250 -28.97 -3.64 5.60
N LYS A 251 -29.26 -2.33 5.58
CA LYS A 251 -30.29 -1.75 4.71
C LYS A 251 -30.02 -1.93 3.22
N LEU A 252 -28.77 -2.15 2.82
CA LEU A 252 -28.38 -2.39 1.43
C LEU A 252 -28.54 -3.86 1.01
N GLN A 253 -28.90 -4.74 1.93
CA GLN A 253 -29.04 -6.16 1.68
C GLN A 253 -30.43 -6.50 1.15
N ARG A 254 -30.50 -7.32 0.08
CA ARG A 254 -31.75 -7.80 -0.51
C ARG A 254 -32.61 -8.53 0.50
N ARG A 255 -31.99 -9.33 1.35
CA ARG A 255 -32.63 -10.05 2.46
C ARG A 255 -33.38 -9.13 3.42
N ASN A 256 -32.93 -7.89 3.58
CA ASN A 256 -33.52 -6.90 4.47
C ASN A 256 -34.45 -5.91 3.75
N GLY A 257 -34.89 -6.22 2.51
CA GLY A 257 -35.84 -5.44 1.75
C GLY A 257 -35.27 -4.30 0.91
N ALA A 258 -33.95 -4.27 0.68
CA ALA A 258 -33.35 -3.31 -0.23
C ALA A 258 -33.94 -3.44 -1.63
N THR A 259 -34.22 -2.30 -2.25
CA THR A 259 -34.67 -2.27 -3.65
C THR A 259 -33.49 -2.61 -4.57
N GLU A 260 -33.76 -2.98 -5.82
CA GLU A 260 -32.71 -3.23 -6.81
C GLU A 260 -31.79 -2.02 -7.00
N LEU A 261 -32.31 -0.81 -6.82
CA LEU A 261 -31.58 0.45 -6.95
C LEU A 261 -30.69 0.74 -5.73
N ASP A 262 -31.03 0.18 -4.58
CA ASP A 262 -30.28 0.36 -3.33
C ASP A 262 -29.26 -0.75 -3.10
N CYS A 263 -29.43 -1.91 -3.75
CA CYS A 263 -28.47 -2.99 -3.67
C CYS A 263 -27.14 -2.60 -4.35
N PRO A 264 -26.00 -2.75 -3.66
CA PRO A 264 -24.71 -2.48 -4.26
C PRO A 264 -24.44 -3.48 -5.39
N LYS A 265 -23.84 -2.99 -6.48
CA LYS A 265 -23.39 -3.84 -7.58
C LYS A 265 -21.99 -4.41 -7.32
N VAL A 266 -21.24 -3.72 -6.46
CA VAL A 266 -19.90 -4.16 -6.04
C VAL A 266 -19.75 -3.88 -4.56
N VAL A 267 -19.19 -4.86 -3.83
CA VAL A 267 -18.70 -4.70 -2.46
C VAL A 267 -17.20 -5.00 -2.46
N VAL A 268 -16.40 -4.02 -2.11
CA VAL A 268 -14.94 -4.12 -2.07
C VAL A 268 -14.51 -4.37 -0.63
N HIS A 269 -13.78 -5.46 -0.39
CA HIS A 269 -13.39 -5.91 0.94
C HIS A 269 -11.87 -5.77 1.13
N PHE A 270 -11.46 -4.87 2.01
CA PHE A 270 -10.08 -4.82 2.53
C PHE A 270 -9.89 -5.72 3.76
N THR A 271 -10.94 -6.36 4.22
CA THR A 271 -10.97 -7.29 5.34
C THR A 271 -9.99 -8.46 5.13
N PRO A 272 -9.20 -8.86 6.16
CA PRO A 272 -8.36 -10.06 6.08
C PRO A 272 -9.13 -11.30 5.64
N ILE A 273 -8.50 -12.14 4.82
CA ILE A 273 -9.17 -13.31 4.21
C ILE A 273 -9.70 -14.30 5.26
N GLU A 274 -8.96 -14.51 6.33
CA GLU A 274 -9.39 -15.39 7.42
C GLU A 274 -10.73 -14.93 8.00
N LEU A 275 -10.90 -13.62 8.11
CA LEU A 275 -12.11 -13.04 8.65
C LEU A 275 -13.25 -13.04 7.64
N THR A 276 -12.98 -12.88 6.34
CA THR A 276 -14.01 -13.00 5.30
C THR A 276 -14.59 -14.43 5.26
N ARG A 277 -13.82 -15.45 5.64
CA ARG A 277 -14.28 -16.85 5.76
C ARG A 277 -15.03 -17.16 7.05
N HIS A 278 -15.07 -16.21 7.99
CA HIS A 278 -15.80 -16.40 9.26
C HIS A 278 -17.32 -16.56 8.98
N PRO A 279 -18.04 -17.52 9.61
CA PRO A 279 -19.46 -17.80 9.31
C PRO A 279 -20.37 -16.57 9.39
N LYS A 280 -20.18 -15.70 10.38
CA LYS A 280 -20.96 -14.46 10.51
C LYS A 280 -20.73 -13.50 9.34
N TYR A 281 -19.48 -13.41 8.86
CA TYR A 281 -19.12 -12.55 7.74
C TYR A 281 -19.72 -13.09 6.44
N GLN A 282 -19.62 -14.39 6.22
CA GLN A 282 -20.22 -15.10 5.08
C GLN A 282 -21.74 -14.94 5.08
N GLU A 283 -22.39 -15.09 6.23
CA GLU A 283 -23.84 -14.85 6.37
C GLU A 283 -24.21 -13.40 6.03
N TRP A 284 -23.36 -12.44 6.46
CA TRP A 284 -23.56 -11.03 6.13
C TRP A 284 -23.43 -10.78 4.61
N MET A 285 -22.42 -11.34 3.96
CA MET A 285 -22.23 -11.24 2.50
C MET A 285 -23.39 -11.87 1.73
N GLY A 286 -23.85 -13.04 2.12
CA GLY A 286 -25.01 -13.72 1.53
C GLY A 286 -26.34 -12.97 1.68
N GLY A 287 -26.37 -11.86 2.40
CA GLY A 287 -27.54 -10.98 2.51
C GLY A 287 -27.74 -10.05 1.32
N PHE A 288 -26.71 -9.80 0.51
CA PHE A 288 -26.76 -8.94 -0.67
C PHE A 288 -27.49 -9.61 -1.85
N ASP A 289 -27.60 -8.91 -2.97
CA ASP A 289 -28.12 -9.47 -4.21
C ASP A 289 -27.17 -10.57 -4.73
N ALA A 290 -27.74 -11.62 -5.34
CA ALA A 290 -26.94 -12.69 -5.94
C ALA A 290 -26.01 -12.19 -7.06
N ASP A 291 -26.37 -11.08 -7.71
CA ASP A 291 -25.60 -10.43 -8.77
C ASP A 291 -24.55 -9.43 -8.23
N ALA A 292 -24.47 -9.24 -6.92
CA ALA A 292 -23.47 -8.37 -6.31
C ALA A 292 -22.06 -9.01 -6.43
N CYS A 293 -21.13 -8.29 -7.02
CA CYS A 293 -19.73 -8.72 -7.12
C CYS A 293 -18.99 -8.42 -5.82
N HIS A 294 -18.52 -9.44 -5.11
CA HIS A 294 -17.66 -9.31 -3.94
C HIS A 294 -16.19 -9.34 -4.34
N MET A 295 -15.52 -8.20 -4.27
CA MET A 295 -14.11 -8.04 -4.62
C MET A 295 -13.23 -8.12 -3.37
N MET A 296 -12.49 -9.22 -3.21
CA MET A 296 -11.60 -9.46 -2.07
C MET A 296 -10.23 -8.86 -2.30
N LEU A 297 -9.84 -7.88 -1.49
CA LEU A 297 -8.54 -7.20 -1.54
C LEU A 297 -7.70 -7.40 -0.26
N GLY A 298 -8.30 -7.94 0.81
CA GLY A 298 -7.61 -8.19 2.07
C GLY A 298 -6.48 -9.21 1.92
N PHE A 299 -5.47 -9.15 2.79
CA PHE A 299 -4.35 -10.09 2.80
C PHE A 299 -4.60 -11.20 3.83
N THR A 300 -4.00 -12.39 3.64
CA THR A 300 -3.87 -13.36 4.72
C THR A 300 -2.84 -12.83 5.72
N LYS A 301 -3.05 -13.08 7.03
CA LYS A 301 -2.04 -12.80 8.04
C LYS A 301 -0.72 -13.53 7.73
N ASP A 302 -0.81 -14.68 7.11
CA ASP A 302 0.33 -15.52 6.75
C ASP A 302 0.88 -15.21 5.34
N GLY A 303 0.21 -14.40 4.55
CA GLY A 303 0.64 -14.01 3.19
C GLY A 303 0.63 -15.15 2.16
N GLU A 304 0.11 -16.34 2.50
CA GLU A 304 0.31 -17.56 1.72
C GLU A 304 -0.62 -17.72 0.51
N GLU A 305 -1.79 -17.08 0.52
CA GLU A 305 -2.83 -17.41 -0.45
C GLU A 305 -3.01 -16.39 -1.59
N ARG A 306 -2.33 -15.24 -1.58
CA ARG A 306 -2.50 -14.26 -2.66
C ARG A 306 -1.30 -14.16 -3.55
N ARG A 307 -1.52 -14.49 -4.81
CA ARG A 307 -0.66 -14.09 -5.93
C ARG A 307 -0.97 -12.63 -6.23
N GLY A 308 0.01 -11.76 -6.32
CA GLY A 308 -0.28 -10.47 -6.90
C GLY A 308 0.35 -9.24 -6.29
N PHE A 309 1.68 -9.23 -6.14
CA PHE A 309 2.40 -7.96 -5.96
C PHE A 309 2.38 -7.05 -7.22
N GLY A 310 1.71 -7.47 -8.28
CA GLY A 310 1.33 -6.67 -9.44
C GLY A 310 2.45 -6.11 -10.31
N SER A 311 3.72 -6.41 -10.03
CA SER A 311 4.86 -5.83 -10.76
C SER A 311 5.41 -6.80 -11.79
N LEU A 312 5.01 -6.64 -13.06
CA LEU A 312 5.57 -7.38 -14.20
C LEU A 312 7.01 -6.97 -14.53
N ALA A 313 7.32 -5.68 -14.40
CA ALA A 313 8.60 -5.13 -14.83
C ALA A 313 9.78 -5.73 -14.06
N VAL A 314 9.58 -6.05 -12.78
CA VAL A 314 10.62 -6.71 -11.96
C VAL A 314 10.88 -8.13 -12.43
N HIS A 315 9.84 -8.91 -12.69
CA HIS A 315 9.99 -10.28 -13.20
C HIS A 315 10.64 -10.28 -14.58
N ARG A 316 10.20 -9.38 -15.47
CA ARG A 316 10.80 -9.25 -16.80
C ARG A 316 12.30 -8.99 -16.74
N ILE A 317 12.73 -7.97 -15.99
CA ILE A 317 14.16 -7.65 -15.88
C ILE A 317 14.94 -8.78 -15.19
N GLN A 318 14.35 -9.47 -14.22
CA GLN A 318 15.01 -10.59 -13.53
C GLN A 318 15.23 -11.78 -14.45
N HIS A 319 14.26 -12.15 -15.31
CA HIS A 319 14.42 -13.18 -16.32
C HIS A 319 15.52 -12.81 -17.35
N GLN A 320 15.61 -11.54 -17.72
CA GLN A 320 16.65 -11.04 -18.63
C GLN A 320 18.03 -11.07 -17.99
N LEU A 321 18.16 -10.64 -16.72
CA LEU A 321 19.43 -10.66 -15.99
C LEU A 321 19.88 -12.09 -15.64
N HIS A 322 18.95 -13.00 -15.41
CA HIS A 322 19.24 -14.42 -15.16
C HIS A 322 20.05 -15.06 -16.29
N LEU A 323 19.95 -14.58 -17.53
CA LEU A 323 20.76 -15.03 -18.66
C LEU A 323 22.24 -14.75 -18.49
N LEU A 324 22.59 -13.68 -17.74
CA LEU A 324 23.96 -13.26 -17.50
C LEU A 324 24.62 -14.15 -16.43
N ASP A 325 23.90 -14.34 -15.31
CA ASP A 325 24.37 -15.16 -14.19
C ASP A 325 23.16 -15.61 -13.34
N SER A 326 22.90 -16.91 -13.27
CA SER A 326 21.76 -17.46 -12.57
C SER A 326 21.91 -17.50 -11.05
N GLU A 327 23.13 -17.42 -10.52
CA GLU A 327 23.39 -17.39 -9.08
C GLU A 327 23.24 -15.95 -8.53
N ILE A 328 23.73 -14.96 -9.28
CA ILE A 328 23.60 -13.55 -8.92
C ILE A 328 22.18 -13.04 -9.12
N PHE A 329 21.52 -13.48 -10.18
CA PHE A 329 20.16 -13.08 -10.54
C PHE A 329 19.23 -14.31 -10.58
N PRO A 330 18.90 -14.91 -9.42
CA PRO A 330 17.97 -16.05 -9.38
C PRO A 330 16.57 -15.64 -9.86
N HIS A 331 15.80 -16.60 -10.36
CA HIS A 331 14.39 -16.35 -10.60
C HIS A 331 13.67 -16.00 -9.32
N LEU A 332 12.82 -14.99 -9.38
CA LEU A 332 11.94 -14.65 -8.26
C LEU A 332 10.83 -15.70 -8.15
N PRO A 333 10.39 -16.05 -6.94
CA PRO A 333 9.18 -16.83 -6.75
C PRO A 333 8.01 -16.17 -7.47
N PHE A 334 7.14 -16.99 -8.10
CA PHE A 334 5.99 -16.46 -8.82
C PHE A 334 4.91 -16.01 -7.84
N ASP A 335 4.62 -14.72 -7.89
CA ASP A 335 3.52 -14.07 -7.20
C ASP A 335 2.43 -13.59 -8.18
N LEU A 336 2.61 -13.86 -9.46
CA LEU A 336 1.71 -13.56 -10.56
C LEU A 336 1.33 -14.84 -11.32
N ARG A 337 0.17 -14.80 -11.97
CA ARG A 337 -0.27 -15.87 -12.87
C ARG A 337 0.70 -16.00 -14.06
N VAL A 338 1.04 -17.23 -14.39
CA VAL A 338 1.88 -17.56 -15.56
C VAL A 338 0.98 -17.89 -16.74
N ASP A 339 1.41 -17.52 -17.95
CA ASP A 339 0.70 -17.84 -19.19
C ASP A 339 0.54 -19.36 -19.36
N GLY A 340 -0.69 -19.80 -19.66
CA GLY A 340 -1.04 -21.22 -19.77
C GLY A 340 -1.60 -21.87 -18.50
N GLU A 341 -1.62 -21.16 -17.35
CA GLU A 341 -2.35 -21.64 -16.17
C GLU A 341 -3.88 -21.51 -16.38
N PRO A 342 -4.67 -22.49 -15.87
CA PRO A 342 -6.12 -22.46 -16.04
C PRO A 342 -6.75 -21.25 -15.36
N GLU A 343 -7.79 -20.69 -15.98
CA GLU A 343 -8.60 -19.63 -15.36
C GLU A 343 -9.30 -20.19 -14.13
N HIS A 344 -9.19 -19.46 -13.01
CA HIS A 344 -9.94 -19.82 -11.81
C HIS A 344 -11.44 -19.67 -12.06
N SER A 345 -12.20 -20.66 -11.57
CA SER A 345 -13.65 -20.80 -11.74
C SER A 345 -14.43 -19.58 -11.30
N GLU A 346 -15.60 -19.41 -11.91
CA GLU A 346 -16.69 -18.48 -11.59
C GLU A 346 -17.14 -18.66 -10.12
N ALA A 347 -16.41 -18.07 -9.18
CA ALA A 347 -16.88 -17.95 -7.81
C ALA A 347 -17.55 -16.58 -7.64
N SER A 348 -18.64 -16.52 -6.90
CA SER A 348 -19.31 -15.27 -6.50
C SER A 348 -18.37 -14.34 -5.70
N GLU A 349 -17.29 -14.89 -5.16
CA GLU A 349 -16.21 -14.21 -4.47
C GLU A 349 -14.99 -14.16 -5.39
N LEU A 350 -14.63 -12.95 -5.83
CA LEU A 350 -13.48 -12.72 -6.70
C LEU A 350 -12.25 -12.38 -5.86
N ASP A 351 -11.27 -13.23 -5.88
CA ASP A 351 -9.91 -12.91 -5.40
C ASP A 351 -9.25 -11.94 -6.38
N CYS A 352 -9.23 -10.65 -6.00
CA CYS A 352 -8.78 -9.59 -6.89
C CYS A 352 -7.27 -9.57 -7.05
N GLN A 353 -6.83 -9.63 -8.29
CA GLN A 353 -5.45 -9.36 -8.69
C GLN A 353 -5.28 -7.90 -9.11
N THR A 354 -4.03 -7.46 -9.24
CA THR A 354 -3.73 -6.12 -9.75
C THR A 354 -4.42 -5.89 -11.11
N LEU A 355 -4.99 -4.71 -11.29
CA LEU A 355 -5.77 -4.28 -12.46
C LEU A 355 -7.09 -5.03 -12.70
N THR A 356 -7.56 -5.87 -11.76
CA THR A 356 -8.95 -6.33 -11.79
C THR A 356 -9.87 -5.11 -11.85
N THR A 357 -10.71 -5.03 -12.85
CA THR A 357 -11.55 -3.86 -13.12
C THR A 357 -13.02 -4.25 -13.11
N TYR A 358 -13.84 -3.48 -12.42
CA TYR A 358 -15.30 -3.58 -12.52
C TYR A 358 -15.88 -2.28 -13.07
N TYR A 359 -16.55 -2.37 -14.22
CA TYR A 359 -17.23 -1.23 -14.81
C TYR A 359 -18.61 -1.06 -14.18
N LEU A 360 -18.83 0.08 -13.52
CA LEU A 360 -20.16 0.45 -13.00
C LEU A 360 -21.05 1.03 -14.09
N ARG A 361 -20.45 1.59 -15.16
CA ARG A 361 -21.10 2.26 -16.30
C ARG A 361 -20.24 2.12 -17.55
N PRO A 362 -20.80 2.09 -18.77
CA PRO A 362 -22.24 2.00 -19.07
C PRO A 362 -22.81 0.59 -18.87
N LEU A 363 -21.97 -0.43 -18.92
CA LEU A 363 -22.32 -1.85 -18.68
C LEU A 363 -21.69 -2.29 -17.37
N LYS A 364 -22.49 -2.88 -16.49
CA LYS A 364 -22.02 -3.49 -15.25
C LYS A 364 -21.29 -4.79 -15.60
N LYS A 365 -19.96 -4.74 -15.58
CA LYS A 365 -19.15 -5.86 -16.05
C LYS A 365 -17.81 -5.93 -15.32
N LEU A 366 -17.44 -7.13 -14.90
CA LEU A 366 -16.09 -7.48 -14.50
C LEU A 366 -15.20 -7.61 -15.74
N ASP A 367 -13.98 -7.07 -15.66
CA ASP A 367 -12.96 -7.15 -16.71
C ASP A 367 -11.62 -7.55 -16.09
N LEU A 368 -11.10 -8.66 -16.55
CA LEU A 368 -9.81 -9.23 -16.15
C LEU A 368 -8.75 -9.10 -17.25
N SER A 369 -9.08 -8.47 -18.38
CA SER A 369 -8.21 -8.40 -19.55
C SER A 369 -6.89 -7.68 -19.31
N LEU A 370 -6.84 -6.79 -18.31
CA LEU A 370 -5.64 -6.04 -17.94
C LEU A 370 -4.85 -6.69 -16.80
N VAL A 371 -5.35 -7.78 -16.21
CA VAL A 371 -4.64 -8.48 -15.14
C VAL A 371 -3.29 -8.97 -15.64
N PRO A 372 -2.20 -8.64 -14.93
CA PRO A 372 -0.86 -8.99 -15.37
C PRO A 372 -0.64 -10.50 -15.43
N ILE A 373 -0.10 -11.00 -16.53
CA ILE A 373 0.27 -12.40 -16.75
C ILE A 373 1.76 -12.45 -17.05
N LEU A 374 2.49 -13.31 -16.35
CA LEU A 374 3.91 -13.53 -16.59
C LEU A 374 4.11 -14.34 -17.88
N LYS A 375 5.05 -13.88 -18.69
CA LYS A 375 5.44 -14.53 -19.94
C LYS A 375 6.96 -14.74 -20.01
N PRO A 376 7.51 -15.64 -19.18
CA PRO A 376 8.95 -15.79 -18.99
C PRO A 376 9.73 -15.98 -20.28
N GLN A 377 9.19 -16.83 -21.20
CA GLN A 377 9.85 -17.11 -22.48
C GLN A 377 9.92 -15.89 -23.39
N GLU A 378 8.85 -15.08 -23.45
CA GLU A 378 8.86 -13.84 -24.25
C GLU A 378 9.97 -12.87 -23.79
N TYR A 379 10.22 -12.78 -22.47
CA TYR A 379 11.25 -11.90 -21.89
C TYR A 379 12.67 -12.36 -22.27
N VAL A 380 12.90 -13.67 -22.27
CA VAL A 380 14.16 -14.28 -22.70
C VAL A 380 14.36 -14.06 -24.20
N ASP A 381 13.35 -14.36 -25.03
CA ASP A 381 13.41 -14.24 -26.49
C ASP A 381 13.65 -12.79 -26.94
N GLU A 382 13.05 -11.83 -26.24
CA GLU A 382 13.30 -10.40 -26.46
C GLU A 382 14.79 -10.05 -26.32
N SER A 383 15.46 -10.52 -25.27
CA SER A 383 16.90 -10.28 -25.09
C SER A 383 17.73 -10.99 -26.15
N LEU A 384 17.40 -12.26 -26.44
CA LEU A 384 18.13 -13.08 -27.40
C LEU A 384 17.96 -12.61 -28.84
N SER A 385 16.89 -11.87 -29.14
CA SER A 385 16.64 -11.28 -30.47
C SER A 385 17.40 -9.98 -30.72
N GLN A 386 17.96 -9.35 -29.68
CA GLN A 386 18.76 -8.13 -29.87
C GLN A 386 20.06 -8.44 -30.62
N GLU A 387 20.40 -7.58 -31.56
CA GLU A 387 21.61 -7.71 -32.35
C GLU A 387 22.88 -7.68 -31.46
N GLY A 388 23.75 -8.65 -31.65
CA GLY A 388 24.99 -8.77 -30.88
C GLY A 388 24.87 -9.32 -29.46
N PHE A 389 23.65 -9.41 -28.89
CA PHE A 389 23.46 -9.86 -27.49
C PHE A 389 23.99 -11.29 -27.26
N LYS A 390 23.67 -12.23 -28.15
CA LYS A 390 24.14 -13.62 -28.05
C LYS A 390 25.66 -13.72 -28.05
N LEU A 391 26.34 -12.99 -28.95
CA LEU A 391 27.80 -12.97 -29.01
C LEU A 391 28.41 -12.38 -27.73
N SER A 392 27.82 -11.29 -27.21
CA SER A 392 28.29 -10.68 -25.95
C SER A 392 28.05 -11.60 -24.76
N LEU A 393 26.94 -12.32 -24.72
CA LEU A 393 26.62 -13.30 -23.68
C LEU A 393 27.58 -14.48 -23.70
N GLU A 394 27.91 -15.02 -24.86
CA GLU A 394 28.92 -16.09 -25.02
C GLU A 394 30.30 -15.63 -24.58
N ALA A 395 30.72 -14.42 -24.98
CA ALA A 395 31.98 -13.83 -24.55
C ALA A 395 32.04 -13.64 -23.03
N LEU A 396 30.95 -13.15 -22.40
CA LEU A 396 30.84 -13.05 -20.95
C LEU A 396 30.98 -14.40 -20.28
N LYS A 397 30.28 -15.44 -20.75
CA LYS A 397 30.35 -16.78 -20.19
C LYS A 397 31.75 -17.38 -20.27
N LEU A 398 32.45 -17.18 -21.35
CA LEU A 398 33.85 -17.59 -21.50
C LEU A 398 34.77 -16.85 -20.48
N THR A 399 34.59 -15.55 -20.33
CA THR A 399 35.35 -14.75 -19.36
C THR A 399 35.10 -15.21 -17.92
N LEU A 400 33.82 -15.54 -17.58
CA LEU A 400 33.48 -16.04 -16.24
C LEU A 400 33.99 -17.47 -16.00
N ALA A 401 34.05 -18.31 -17.03
CA ALA A 401 34.59 -19.67 -16.92
C ALA A 401 36.12 -19.68 -16.63
N ASP A 402 36.83 -18.70 -17.17
CA ASP A 402 38.26 -18.52 -16.93
C ASP A 402 38.56 -17.74 -15.65
N ALA A 403 37.57 -17.14 -15.02
CA ALA A 403 37.73 -16.39 -13.78
C ALA A 403 38.11 -17.33 -12.63
N VAL A 404 39.19 -17.01 -11.92
CA VAL A 404 39.59 -17.74 -10.72
C VAL A 404 38.48 -17.61 -9.67
N PRO A 405 37.96 -18.72 -9.09
CA PRO A 405 36.94 -18.63 -8.06
C PRO A 405 37.40 -17.71 -6.92
N ILE A 406 36.71 -16.59 -6.76
CA ILE A 406 37.01 -15.67 -5.66
C ILE A 406 36.66 -16.41 -4.37
N SER A 407 37.72 -16.83 -3.66
CA SER A 407 37.73 -17.46 -2.33
C SER A 407 36.41 -18.11 -1.86
N ASN A 408 36.46 -19.37 -1.44
CA ASN A 408 35.39 -20.17 -0.84
C ASN A 408 34.78 -19.60 0.48
N LYS A 409 34.84 -18.30 0.71
CA LYS A 409 34.14 -17.70 1.85
C LYS A 409 32.68 -17.60 1.54
N ALA A 410 31.88 -18.46 2.17
CA ALA A 410 30.42 -18.48 2.01
C ALA A 410 29.76 -17.18 2.53
N TYR A 411 30.42 -16.40 3.39
CA TYR A 411 29.88 -15.22 4.06
C TYR A 411 30.91 -14.08 4.16
N PRO A 412 30.49 -12.82 4.28
CA PRO A 412 29.11 -12.38 4.21
C PRO A 412 28.53 -12.48 2.79
N LYS A 413 27.20 -12.66 2.69
CA LYS A 413 26.46 -12.52 1.43
C LYS A 413 25.66 -11.23 1.42
N LEU A 414 25.59 -10.59 0.26
CA LEU A 414 24.86 -9.34 0.06
C LEU A 414 23.69 -9.58 -0.89
N VAL A 415 22.49 -9.16 -0.48
CA VAL A 415 21.30 -9.16 -1.34
C VAL A 415 20.82 -7.72 -1.49
N PHE A 416 20.90 -7.20 -2.71
CA PHE A 416 20.45 -5.85 -3.04
C PHE A 416 18.93 -5.86 -3.30
N LEU A 417 18.15 -5.49 -2.29
CA LEU A 417 16.69 -5.45 -2.36
C LEU A 417 16.18 -4.18 -3.04
N GLY A 418 16.97 -3.11 -2.99
CA GLY A 418 16.66 -1.84 -3.62
C GLY A 418 17.92 -1.03 -3.89
N THR A 419 18.00 -0.47 -5.11
CA THR A 419 19.14 0.34 -5.59
C THR A 419 18.66 1.65 -6.23
N GLY A 420 17.37 2.00 -6.09
CA GLY A 420 16.79 3.27 -6.53
C GLY A 420 17.12 4.38 -5.56
N SER A 421 17.13 5.61 -6.05
CA SER A 421 17.31 6.84 -5.28
C SER A 421 16.02 7.64 -5.31
N CYS A 422 15.68 8.32 -4.23
CA CYS A 422 14.52 9.18 -4.02
C CYS A 422 13.16 8.51 -4.23
N ILE A 423 12.85 8.06 -5.43
CA ILE A 423 11.54 7.54 -5.83
C ILE A 423 11.71 6.12 -6.38
N PRO A 424 10.93 5.14 -5.90
CA PRO A 424 10.96 3.81 -6.47
C PRO A 424 10.39 3.84 -7.91
N ASN A 425 11.00 3.07 -8.80
CA ASN A 425 10.49 2.91 -10.16
C ASN A 425 10.05 1.45 -10.42
N LYS A 426 9.48 1.20 -11.59
CA LYS A 426 8.95 -0.12 -11.95
C LYS A 426 9.95 -1.27 -11.83
N THR A 427 11.26 -1.02 -12.03
CA THR A 427 12.30 -2.07 -12.03
C THR A 427 13.18 -2.06 -10.77
N ARG A 428 13.28 -0.91 -10.06
CA ARG A 428 14.14 -0.78 -8.88
C ARG A 428 13.41 -0.14 -7.71
N ASN A 429 13.51 -0.76 -6.55
CA ASN A 429 13.02 -0.20 -5.29
C ASN A 429 14.02 0.78 -4.69
N THR A 430 13.59 1.55 -3.70
CA THR A 430 14.44 2.44 -2.89
C THR A 430 15.47 1.66 -2.10
N SER A 431 16.44 2.35 -1.49
CA SER A 431 17.65 1.77 -0.89
C SER A 431 17.36 0.72 0.18
N ALA A 432 17.85 -0.49 -0.03
CA ALA A 432 17.87 -1.56 0.98
C ALA A 432 18.87 -2.66 0.58
N ILE A 433 19.79 -2.99 1.49
CA ILE A 433 20.78 -4.06 1.28
C ILE A 433 20.71 -5.02 2.47
N LEU A 434 20.34 -6.26 2.22
CA LEU A 434 20.34 -7.32 3.22
C LEU A 434 21.72 -7.99 3.23
N VAL A 435 22.31 -8.10 4.40
CA VAL A 435 23.61 -8.74 4.61
C VAL A 435 23.43 -9.99 5.46
N GLU A 436 23.70 -11.15 4.90
CA GLU A 436 23.81 -12.41 5.63
C GLU A 436 25.23 -12.53 6.17
N LEU A 437 25.41 -12.28 7.47
CA LEU A 437 26.72 -12.29 8.14
C LEU A 437 27.29 -13.69 8.28
N GLU A 438 26.44 -14.64 8.58
CA GLU A 438 26.65 -16.06 8.70
C GLU A 438 25.32 -16.78 8.43
N LYS A 439 25.32 -18.09 8.33
CA LYS A 439 24.11 -18.86 8.03
C LYS A 439 22.93 -18.43 8.93
N ASP A 440 21.87 -17.97 8.31
CA ASP A 440 20.63 -17.55 8.97
C ASP A 440 20.78 -16.44 10.02
N ARG A 441 21.73 -15.52 9.81
CA ARG A 441 21.88 -14.33 10.65
C ARG A 441 22.05 -13.09 9.79
N PHE A 442 21.12 -12.15 9.89
CA PHE A 442 20.96 -11.05 8.96
C PHE A 442 21.02 -9.69 9.63
N ILE A 443 21.57 -8.72 8.92
CA ILE A 443 21.38 -7.29 9.17
C ILE A 443 20.89 -6.63 7.90
N LEU A 444 20.16 -5.53 8.05
CA LEU A 444 19.67 -4.72 6.94
C LEU A 444 20.33 -3.35 6.96
N MET A 445 20.85 -2.90 5.82
CA MET A 445 21.37 -1.55 5.63
C MET A 445 20.38 -0.75 4.82
N ASP A 446 19.81 0.29 5.43
CA ASP A 446 18.67 1.07 4.98
C ASP A 446 17.37 0.24 4.80
N CYS A 447 16.25 0.91 4.86
CA CYS A 447 14.93 0.31 4.79
C CYS A 447 13.97 1.28 4.11
N GLY A 448 14.15 1.49 2.81
CA GLY A 448 13.26 2.35 2.02
C GLY A 448 11.86 1.75 1.86
N GLU A 449 10.94 2.54 1.30
CA GLU A 449 9.54 2.12 1.07
C GLU A 449 9.49 0.76 0.35
N GLY A 450 8.63 -0.15 0.82
CA GLY A 450 8.41 -1.45 0.19
C GLY A 450 9.52 -2.50 0.42
N THR A 451 10.50 -2.24 1.32
CA THR A 451 11.59 -3.20 1.60
C THR A 451 11.08 -4.54 2.11
N TYR A 452 10.06 -4.55 2.99
CA TYR A 452 9.42 -5.79 3.42
C TYR A 452 8.88 -6.60 2.23
N GLY A 453 8.15 -5.95 1.33
CA GLY A 453 7.64 -6.60 0.12
C GLY A 453 8.75 -7.11 -0.82
N GLN A 454 9.92 -6.43 -0.86
CA GLN A 454 11.09 -6.90 -1.63
C GLN A 454 11.71 -8.16 -1.02
N ILE A 455 11.76 -8.28 0.32
CA ILE A 455 12.22 -9.50 1.01
C ILE A 455 11.29 -10.67 0.66
N VAL A 456 9.97 -10.46 0.76
CA VAL A 456 8.98 -11.49 0.43
C VAL A 456 9.07 -11.88 -1.05
N ARG A 457 9.19 -10.92 -1.95
CA ARG A 457 9.31 -11.16 -3.40
C ARG A 457 10.58 -11.95 -3.75
N PHE A 458 11.70 -11.64 -3.10
CA PHE A 458 12.98 -12.31 -3.39
C PHE A 458 13.05 -13.72 -2.83
N PHE A 459 12.59 -13.92 -1.59
CA PHE A 459 12.74 -15.20 -0.89
C PHE A 459 11.51 -16.10 -0.94
N GLY A 460 10.33 -15.59 -1.34
CA GLY A 460 9.05 -16.25 -1.11
C GLY A 460 8.64 -16.18 0.37
N HIS A 461 7.36 -16.46 0.65
CA HIS A 461 6.76 -16.22 1.97
C HIS A 461 7.43 -17.02 3.11
N GLU A 462 7.72 -18.31 2.89
CA GLU A 462 8.32 -19.16 3.93
C GLU A 462 9.76 -18.75 4.27
N ARG A 463 10.59 -18.59 3.25
CA ARG A 463 11.98 -18.22 3.48
C ARG A 463 12.09 -16.77 3.99
N ALA A 464 11.24 -15.87 3.51
CA ALA A 464 11.15 -14.49 4.01
C ALA A 464 10.83 -14.46 5.52
N ALA A 465 9.89 -15.31 5.99
CA ALA A 465 9.59 -15.39 7.42
C ALA A 465 10.81 -15.84 8.24
N GLN A 466 11.60 -16.78 7.74
CA GLN A 466 12.84 -17.22 8.39
C GLN A 466 13.88 -16.08 8.40
N VAL A 467 14.08 -15.37 7.28
CA VAL A 467 15.01 -14.24 7.16
C VAL A 467 14.62 -13.13 8.14
N LEU A 468 13.34 -12.77 8.20
CA LEU A 468 12.83 -11.71 9.08
C LEU A 468 12.93 -12.10 10.57
N SER A 469 12.62 -13.34 10.93
CA SER A 469 12.78 -13.83 12.30
C SER A 469 14.23 -13.83 12.76
N ASN A 470 15.17 -14.04 11.83
CA ASN A 470 16.61 -14.05 12.07
C ASN A 470 17.32 -12.71 11.76
N LEU A 471 16.53 -11.66 11.47
CA LEU A 471 17.06 -10.30 11.31
C LEU A 471 17.37 -9.72 12.68
N VAL A 472 18.67 -9.52 12.96
CA VAL A 472 19.13 -9.06 14.28
C VAL A 472 19.27 -7.55 14.38
N GLY A 473 19.41 -6.84 13.26
CA GLY A 473 19.57 -5.40 13.27
C GLY A 473 19.25 -4.71 11.94
N VAL A 474 18.90 -3.44 12.05
CA VAL A 474 18.75 -2.51 10.92
C VAL A 474 19.62 -1.31 11.18
N TYR A 475 20.39 -0.92 10.20
CA TYR A 475 21.16 0.32 10.19
C TYR A 475 20.54 1.30 9.20
N ILE A 476 20.17 2.49 9.68
CA ILE A 476 19.70 3.60 8.85
C ILE A 476 20.84 4.61 8.70
N SER A 477 21.30 4.78 7.48
CA SER A 477 22.45 5.66 7.15
C SER A 477 22.13 7.13 7.43
N HIS A 478 20.95 7.58 6.99
CA HIS A 478 20.46 8.94 7.18
C HIS A 478 18.93 9.01 7.00
N LEU A 479 18.32 10.17 7.28
CA LEU A 479 16.86 10.31 7.34
C LEU A 479 16.24 10.88 6.05
N HIS A 480 16.78 10.57 4.88
CA HIS A 480 15.98 10.72 3.67
C HIS A 480 14.89 9.65 3.61
N ALA A 481 13.73 9.99 3.08
CA ALA A 481 12.55 9.13 3.04
C ALA A 481 12.84 7.75 2.41
N ASP A 482 13.58 7.74 1.32
CA ASP A 482 13.95 6.55 0.55
C ASP A 482 14.90 5.57 1.28
N HIS A 483 15.38 5.93 2.48
CA HIS A 483 16.26 5.10 3.31
C HIS A 483 15.58 4.52 4.55
N HIS A 484 14.37 4.97 4.96
CA HIS A 484 13.81 4.51 6.24
C HIS A 484 12.28 4.41 6.31
N ILE A 485 11.53 4.91 5.33
CA ILE A 485 10.04 4.88 5.40
C ILE A 485 9.50 3.46 5.51
N GLY A 486 10.12 2.47 4.88
CA GLY A 486 9.70 1.07 4.96
C GLY A 486 9.92 0.39 6.31
N LEU A 487 10.51 1.10 7.28
CA LEU A 487 10.87 0.51 8.58
C LEU A 487 9.66 0.02 9.38
N ILE A 488 8.53 0.73 9.35
CA ILE A 488 7.34 0.33 10.10
C ILE A 488 6.78 -0.98 9.55
N GLY A 489 6.63 -1.08 8.22
CA GLY A 489 6.19 -2.32 7.57
C GLY A 489 7.15 -3.49 7.83
N LEU A 490 8.46 -3.23 7.84
CA LEU A 490 9.46 -4.24 8.20
C LEU A 490 9.29 -4.72 9.64
N LEU A 491 9.09 -3.81 10.61
CA LEU A 491 8.91 -4.15 12.03
C LEU A 491 7.66 -5.01 12.24
N GLN A 492 6.56 -4.67 11.59
CA GLN A 492 5.31 -5.43 11.65
C GLN A 492 5.48 -6.79 10.96
N GLY A 493 6.04 -6.83 9.75
CA GLY A 493 6.30 -8.07 9.03
C GLY A 493 7.25 -9.01 9.78
N ARG A 494 8.27 -8.45 10.48
CA ARG A 494 9.14 -9.23 11.36
C ARG A 494 8.38 -9.80 12.55
N GLN A 495 7.52 -9.03 13.20
CA GLN A 495 6.72 -9.52 14.33
C GLN A 495 5.81 -10.68 13.91
N HIS A 496 5.08 -10.54 12.80
CA HIS A 496 4.27 -11.63 12.26
C HIS A 496 5.13 -12.87 11.92
N SER A 497 6.33 -12.65 11.39
CA SER A 497 7.26 -13.76 11.07
C SER A 497 7.74 -14.49 12.32
N ILE A 498 8.02 -13.78 13.41
CA ILE A 498 8.38 -14.37 14.71
C ILE A 498 7.22 -15.23 15.25
N GLU A 499 6.01 -14.72 15.19
CA GLU A 499 4.81 -15.44 15.63
C GLU A 499 4.59 -16.71 14.79
N ARG A 500 4.71 -16.58 13.46
CA ARG A 500 4.56 -17.72 12.52
C ARG A 500 5.62 -18.80 12.70
N THR A 501 6.89 -18.39 12.81
CA THR A 501 8.02 -19.33 12.98
C THR A 501 8.17 -19.82 14.42
N LYS A 502 7.37 -19.28 15.35
CA LYS A 502 7.49 -19.52 16.80
C LYS A 502 8.89 -19.26 17.32
N SER A 503 9.55 -18.23 16.77
CA SER A 503 10.88 -17.80 17.16
C SER A 503 10.83 -17.06 18.51
N ASP A 504 11.87 -17.20 19.31
CA ASP A 504 12.06 -16.44 20.57
C ASP A 504 12.88 -15.15 20.35
N ALA A 505 12.98 -14.70 19.11
CA ALA A 505 13.73 -13.49 18.77
C ALA A 505 13.19 -12.26 19.51
N GLY A 506 14.08 -11.55 20.17
CA GLY A 506 13.77 -10.31 20.88
C GLY A 506 13.57 -9.10 19.96
N PRO A 507 13.41 -7.90 20.52
CA PRO A 507 13.30 -6.66 19.76
C PRO A 507 14.46 -6.46 18.80
N LEU A 508 14.15 -5.93 17.62
CA LEU A 508 15.14 -5.62 16.58
C LEU A 508 16.07 -4.50 17.04
N MET A 509 17.38 -4.67 16.87
CA MET A 509 18.34 -3.58 17.10
C MET A 509 18.25 -2.57 15.95
N LEU A 510 17.81 -1.35 16.25
CA LEU A 510 17.73 -0.26 15.28
C LEU A 510 18.86 0.73 15.52
N ILE A 511 19.85 0.75 14.63
CA ILE A 511 20.96 1.73 14.66
C ILE A 511 20.59 2.86 13.68
N ALA A 512 20.31 4.05 14.21
CA ALA A 512 19.81 5.15 13.38
C ALA A 512 20.16 6.52 13.99
N PRO A 513 20.10 7.62 13.21
CA PRO A 513 20.06 8.96 13.75
C PRO A 513 18.92 9.10 14.76
N HIS A 514 19.20 9.71 15.94
CA HIS A 514 18.21 9.74 17.04
C HIS A 514 16.90 10.44 16.66
N GLN A 515 16.91 11.34 15.68
CA GLN A 515 15.75 12.08 15.20
C GLN A 515 14.64 11.18 14.63
N ILE A 516 14.97 9.94 14.23
CA ILE A 516 13.96 8.95 13.79
C ILE A 516 12.95 8.63 14.89
N ASN A 517 13.35 8.83 16.15
CA ASN A 517 12.53 8.54 17.32
C ASN A 517 11.21 9.34 17.34
N PHE A 518 11.22 10.58 16.83
CA PHE A 518 10.00 11.39 16.72
C PHE A 518 8.98 10.74 15.79
N TRP A 519 9.40 10.31 14.60
CA TRP A 519 8.57 9.59 13.64
C TRP A 519 7.98 8.31 14.24
N LEU A 520 8.83 7.45 14.79
CA LEU A 520 8.41 6.16 15.34
C LEU A 520 7.52 6.31 16.58
N LYS A 521 7.78 7.30 17.45
CA LYS A 521 6.93 7.60 18.62
C LYS A 521 5.57 8.12 18.18
N THR A 522 5.51 9.10 17.26
CA THR A 522 4.23 9.65 16.79
C THR A 522 3.40 8.53 16.17
N TYR A 523 3.99 7.70 15.33
CA TYR A 523 3.29 6.54 14.77
C TYR A 523 2.77 5.60 15.87
N HIS A 524 3.60 5.25 16.85
CA HIS A 524 3.23 4.36 17.94
C HIS A 524 2.03 4.86 18.76
N TYR A 525 1.95 6.17 19.01
CA TYR A 525 0.88 6.74 19.84
C TYR A 525 -0.39 7.07 19.03
N SER A 526 -0.27 7.44 17.77
CA SER A 526 -1.41 7.86 16.96
C SER A 526 -2.05 6.73 16.14
N PHE A 527 -1.29 5.65 15.86
CA PHE A 527 -1.72 4.59 14.94
C PHE A 527 -1.63 3.20 15.56
N GLU A 528 -0.48 2.55 15.51
CA GLU A 528 -0.29 1.16 15.94
C GLU A 528 0.87 1.02 16.91
N ARG A 529 0.76 0.09 17.85
CA ARG A 529 1.77 -0.15 18.89
C ARG A 529 2.98 -0.88 18.32
N ILE A 530 4.10 -0.18 18.08
CA ILE A 530 5.33 -0.74 17.50
C ILE A 530 6.56 -0.62 18.43
N ARG A 531 6.45 0.12 19.55
CA ARG A 531 7.61 0.44 20.40
C ARG A 531 8.32 -0.79 20.98
N GLN A 532 7.57 -1.87 21.22
CA GLN A 532 8.09 -3.14 21.72
C GLN A 532 8.87 -3.96 20.68
N TYR A 533 8.79 -3.61 19.40
CA TYR A 533 9.39 -4.39 18.32
C TYR A 533 10.85 -4.04 18.06
N TYR A 534 11.37 -2.93 18.62
CA TYR A 534 12.74 -2.47 18.37
C TYR A 534 13.39 -1.86 19.61
N THR A 535 14.73 -1.86 19.60
CA THR A 535 15.57 -1.12 20.53
C THR A 535 16.43 -0.13 19.75
N LEU A 536 16.20 1.18 19.96
CA LEU A 536 16.94 2.23 19.24
C LEU A 536 18.31 2.45 19.86
N VAL A 537 19.33 2.37 19.03
CA VAL A 537 20.73 2.74 19.31
C VAL A 537 21.05 3.96 18.47
N ALA A 538 21.18 5.12 19.09
CA ALA A 538 21.53 6.34 18.37
C ALA A 538 22.97 6.26 17.82
N CYS A 539 23.17 6.60 16.54
CA CYS A 539 24.48 6.57 15.90
C CYS A 539 25.54 7.41 16.65
N ALA A 540 25.14 8.55 17.23
CA ALA A 540 26.01 9.40 18.03
C ALA A 540 26.66 8.66 19.20
N ASN A 541 25.95 7.72 19.82
CA ASN A 541 26.48 6.95 20.96
C ASN A 541 27.62 6.00 20.56
N LEU A 542 27.66 5.59 19.28
CA LEU A 542 28.72 4.71 18.76
C LEU A 542 30.02 5.48 18.51
N PHE A 543 29.93 6.77 18.12
CA PHE A 543 31.13 7.61 17.91
C PHE A 543 31.81 8.03 19.21
N GLU A 544 31.07 8.10 20.33
CA GLU A 544 31.62 8.46 21.62
C GLU A 544 32.28 7.28 22.38
N GLY A 545 32.40 6.11 21.76
CA GLY A 545 32.95 4.91 22.37
C GLY A 545 32.12 4.36 23.53
N LYS A 546 30.89 4.86 23.69
CA LYS A 546 29.93 4.33 24.66
C LYS A 546 29.40 3.01 24.13
N THR A 547 29.85 1.91 24.73
CA THR A 547 29.24 0.60 24.45
C THR A 547 27.77 0.66 24.81
N PRO A 548 26.84 0.42 23.89
CA PRO A 548 25.42 0.40 24.24
C PRO A 548 25.23 -0.67 25.32
N THR A 549 24.72 -0.30 26.49
CA THR A 549 24.23 -1.26 27.48
C THR A 549 22.99 -1.92 26.90
N LEU A 550 23.18 -2.95 26.11
CA LEU A 550 22.13 -3.86 25.68
C LEU A 550 21.63 -4.55 26.95
N ARG A 551 20.50 -4.11 27.50
CA ARG A 551 19.80 -4.87 28.53
C ARG A 551 19.56 -6.24 27.93
N SER A 552 20.28 -7.20 28.49
CA SER A 552 20.41 -8.61 28.14
C SER A 552 19.22 -9.21 27.37
N SER A 553 19.38 -9.38 26.05
CA SER A 553 18.77 -10.48 25.33
C SER A 553 19.76 -11.64 25.36
N PRO A 554 19.41 -12.83 25.84
CA PRO A 554 20.36 -13.96 26.02
C PRO A 554 21.07 -14.40 24.73
N ALA A 555 20.51 -14.11 23.56
CA ALA A 555 21.04 -14.51 22.25
C ALA A 555 22.33 -13.80 21.81
N LEU A 556 22.71 -12.67 22.41
CA LEU A 556 23.92 -11.91 22.04
C LEU A 556 25.14 -12.24 22.90
N ILE A 557 24.97 -12.97 24.01
CA ILE A 557 26.04 -13.19 25.01
C ILE A 557 26.82 -14.48 24.79
N SER A 558 26.34 -15.42 23.98
CA SER A 558 26.98 -16.75 23.85
C SER A 558 28.29 -16.78 23.07
N ASN A 559 28.76 -15.68 22.46
CA ASN A 559 29.99 -15.70 21.65
C ASN A 559 31.03 -14.61 21.98
N GLN A 560 31.03 -14.03 23.19
CA GLN A 560 32.10 -13.10 23.59
C GLN A 560 33.41 -13.80 24.02
N SER A 561 33.45 -15.13 24.11
CA SER A 561 34.66 -15.84 24.57
C SER A 561 35.67 -16.20 23.48
N SER A 562 35.44 -15.86 22.21
CA SER A 562 36.39 -16.21 21.11
C SER A 562 37.01 -15.02 20.34
N LEU A 563 36.76 -13.78 20.77
CA LEU A 563 37.28 -12.57 20.08
C LEU A 563 38.34 -11.79 20.86
N HIS A 564 39.06 -12.44 21.78
CA HIS A 564 40.33 -11.90 22.29
C HIS A 564 41.46 -12.69 21.68
N THR A 565 42.07 -12.16 20.71
CA THR A 565 43.46 -12.12 20.25
C THR A 565 43.55 -12.07 18.72
N SER A 566 43.69 -10.88 18.15
CA SER A 566 44.74 -10.52 17.20
C SER A 566 44.42 -9.23 16.44
N ASP A 567 45.30 -8.29 16.64
CA ASP A 567 45.70 -7.19 15.74
C ASP A 567 44.69 -6.11 15.33
N THR A 568 44.92 -4.99 16.00
CA THR A 568 44.47 -3.63 15.64
C THR A 568 44.98 -3.21 14.27
N ALA A 569 44.03 -2.98 13.34
CA ALA A 569 44.24 -2.08 12.22
C ALA A 569 43.10 -1.08 12.17
N PRO A 570 43.33 0.23 12.15
CA PRO A 570 42.25 1.21 12.08
C PRO A 570 41.67 1.29 10.67
N MET A 571 40.34 1.07 10.56
CA MET A 571 39.62 1.40 9.35
C MET A 571 39.51 2.93 9.21
N HIS A 572 40.27 3.49 8.27
CA HIS A 572 40.05 4.82 7.76
C HIS A 572 38.81 4.81 6.84
N LEU A 573 37.72 5.37 7.32
CA LEU A 573 36.61 5.76 6.48
C LEU A 573 36.97 7.08 5.80
N ALA A 574 37.27 7.01 4.50
CA ALA A 574 37.46 8.18 3.66
C ALA A 574 36.09 8.84 3.39
N SER A 575 35.90 10.05 3.87
CA SER A 575 34.89 11.00 3.44
C SER A 575 35.24 11.53 2.05
N ARG A 576 34.38 11.27 1.06
CA ARG A 576 34.10 12.17 -0.06
C ARG A 576 32.69 11.86 -0.60
#